data_34ed3bc916251b946935b531197e0f2e
#
_entry.id   34ed3bc916251b946935b531197e0f2e
#
_cell.length_a   1.000
_cell.length_b   1.000
_cell.length_c   1.000
_cell.angle_alpha   90.00
_cell.angle_beta   90.00
_cell.angle_gamma   90.00
#
_symmetry.space_group_name_H-M   'P 1'
#
loop_
_entity.id
_entity.type
_entity.pdbx_description
1 polymer ?
#
loop_
_entity_poly.entity_id
_entity_poly.type
_entity_poly.pdbx_seq_one_letter_code
_entity_poly.pdbx_strand_id
1 'polypeptide(L)'
;LKQLTEDLVETSKITSGNVKLDMQKIDMVELLYQTGGEFNERFEARNLTIVTKIPNKSMYIYADGRQLYRSLENLYTNAAKYALENTRVYVELSNNDNKAVFTIKNVSKNELDIVSDGKVDLTERFVRGEKSRTTEGSGLGLSIAKNLTTLMGGKFEINVDGDLFIATIEYEMI
;
A
#
# COMPACT_ATOMS: atom_id res chain seq x y z
N LEU A 1 18.51 -6.84 7.77
CA LEU A 1 18.52 -8.31 7.66
C LEU A 1 17.33 -8.95 8.34
N LYS A 2 17.01 -8.51 9.57
CA LYS A 2 15.87 -9.03 10.32
C LYS A 2 14.57 -8.80 9.55
N GLN A 3 14.35 -7.58 9.04
CA GLN A 3 13.16 -7.23 8.28
C GLN A 3 13.05 -8.06 6.99
N LEU A 4 14.16 -8.26 6.29
CA LEU A 4 14.17 -9.07 5.08
C LEU A 4 13.80 -10.52 5.38
N THR A 5 14.33 -11.09 6.46
CA THR A 5 14.02 -12.46 6.87
C THR A 5 12.55 -12.62 7.22
N GLU A 6 12.00 -11.69 8.00
CA GLU A 6 10.59 -11.70 8.38
C GLU A 6 9.69 -11.59 7.16
N ASP A 7 10.01 -10.69 6.22
CA ASP A 7 9.23 -10.51 4.99
C ASP A 7 9.32 -11.73 4.07
N LEU A 8 10.46 -12.39 3.99
CA LEU A 8 10.61 -13.62 3.23
C LEU A 8 9.75 -14.75 3.78
N VAL A 9 9.72 -14.91 5.10
CA VAL A 9 8.87 -15.91 5.76
C VAL A 9 7.39 -15.61 5.49
N GLU A 10 6.98 -14.36 5.64
CA GLU A 10 5.61 -13.94 5.39
C GLU A 10 5.21 -14.15 3.93
N THR A 11 6.07 -13.74 2.98
CA THR A 11 5.82 -13.94 1.55
C THR A 11 5.67 -15.41 1.22
N SER A 12 6.51 -16.26 1.80
CA SER A 12 6.45 -17.71 1.60
C SER A 12 5.11 -18.28 2.08
N LYS A 13 4.63 -17.86 3.24
CA LYS A 13 3.33 -18.28 3.79
C LYS A 13 2.18 -17.88 2.87
N ILE A 14 2.19 -16.63 2.40
CA ILE A 14 1.16 -16.10 1.51
C ILE A 14 1.14 -16.87 0.19
N THR A 15 2.30 -17.06 -0.42
CA THR A 15 2.43 -17.75 -1.70
C THR A 15 2.02 -19.22 -1.62
N SER A 16 2.29 -19.89 -0.50
CA SER A 16 1.93 -21.29 -0.30
C SER A 16 0.47 -21.47 0.15
N GLY A 17 -0.25 -20.40 0.39
CA GLY A 17 -1.63 -20.47 0.90
C GLY A 17 -1.74 -20.86 2.36
N ASN A 18 -0.67 -20.78 3.12
CA ASN A 18 -0.65 -21.17 4.54
C ASN A 18 -1.08 -20.07 5.48
N VAL A 19 -1.52 -18.93 4.95
CA VAL A 19 -2.08 -17.85 5.77
C VAL A 19 -3.54 -18.18 6.08
N LYS A 20 -3.84 -18.29 7.36
CA LYS A 20 -5.19 -18.53 7.83
C LYS A 20 -5.90 -17.19 8.02
N LEU A 21 -6.92 -16.94 7.24
CA LEU A 21 -7.66 -15.67 7.27
C LEU A 21 -8.84 -15.75 8.26
N ASP A 22 -9.00 -14.68 9.01
CA ASP A 22 -10.18 -14.45 9.86
C ASP A 22 -11.00 -13.34 9.21
N MET A 23 -11.83 -13.69 8.25
CA MET A 23 -12.62 -12.73 7.46
C MET A 23 -13.79 -12.20 8.29
N GLN A 24 -13.89 -10.87 8.36
CA GLN A 24 -14.92 -10.18 9.12
C GLN A 24 -15.35 -8.91 8.40
N LYS A 25 -16.47 -8.34 8.85
CA LYS A 25 -16.94 -7.04 8.37
C LYS A 25 -16.04 -5.95 8.92
N ILE A 26 -15.36 -5.21 8.03
CA ILE A 26 -14.41 -4.18 8.40
C ILE A 26 -14.88 -2.83 7.82
N ASP A 27 -14.81 -1.79 8.63
CA ASP A 27 -15.04 -0.42 8.17
C ASP A 27 -13.72 0.17 7.65
N MET A 28 -13.63 0.31 6.33
CA MET A 28 -12.44 0.87 5.67
C MET A 28 -12.15 2.31 6.10
N VAL A 29 -13.20 3.09 6.36
CA VAL A 29 -13.05 4.49 6.76
C VAL A 29 -12.32 4.57 8.11
N GLU A 30 -12.79 3.80 9.08
CA GLU A 30 -12.17 3.75 10.41
C GLU A 30 -10.72 3.26 10.35
N LEU A 31 -10.48 2.20 9.59
CA LEU A 31 -9.13 1.64 9.46
C LEU A 31 -8.16 2.62 8.83
N LEU A 32 -8.60 3.39 7.84
CA LEU A 32 -7.74 4.39 7.20
C LEU A 32 -7.42 5.57 8.11
N TYR A 33 -8.36 6.00 8.94
CA TYR A 33 -8.07 7.03 9.93
C TYR A 33 -7.05 6.55 10.97
N GLN A 34 -7.20 5.31 11.41
CA GLN A 34 -6.26 4.71 12.34
C GLN A 34 -4.85 4.61 11.72
N THR A 35 -4.76 4.08 10.52
CA THR A 35 -3.48 3.91 9.82
C THR A 35 -2.81 5.26 9.58
N GLY A 36 -3.58 6.25 9.11
CA GLY A 36 -3.05 7.60 8.88
C GLY A 36 -2.49 8.23 10.14
N GLY A 37 -3.19 8.06 11.26
CA GLY A 37 -2.72 8.57 12.55
C GLY A 37 -1.39 7.96 12.98
N GLU A 38 -1.22 6.68 12.76
CA GLU A 38 0.02 5.98 13.11
C GLU A 38 1.23 6.39 12.27
N PHE A 39 1.00 6.86 11.05
CA PHE A 39 2.08 7.28 10.15
C PHE A 39 2.39 8.77 10.18
N ASN A 40 1.65 9.56 10.94
CA ASN A 40 1.77 11.01 10.95
C ASN A 40 3.19 11.50 11.21
N GLU A 41 3.83 10.97 12.25
CA GLU A 41 5.19 11.37 12.60
C GLU A 41 6.21 11.04 11.51
N ARG A 42 6.06 9.90 10.87
CA ARG A 42 6.97 9.48 9.80
C ARG A 42 6.88 10.39 8.59
N PHE A 43 5.67 10.83 8.24
CA PHE A 43 5.47 11.77 7.14
C PHE A 43 5.99 13.16 7.51
N GLU A 44 5.73 13.63 8.72
CA GLU A 44 6.22 14.92 9.19
C GLU A 44 7.74 14.98 9.23
N ALA A 45 8.40 13.89 9.62
CA ALA A 45 9.84 13.80 9.68
C ALA A 45 10.52 14.06 8.34
N ARG A 46 9.80 13.84 7.24
CA ARG A 46 10.29 14.09 5.88
C ARG A 46 9.58 15.28 5.23
N ASN A 47 8.88 16.06 6.04
CA ASN A 47 8.12 17.22 5.58
C ASN A 47 7.14 16.87 4.44
N LEU A 48 6.49 15.72 4.57
CA LEU A 48 5.44 15.27 3.66
C LEU A 48 4.08 15.70 4.21
N THR A 49 3.29 16.36 3.38
CA THR A 49 1.94 16.79 3.75
C THR A 49 0.94 15.77 3.25
N ILE A 50 0.14 15.21 4.17
CA ILE A 50 -0.89 14.24 3.81
C ILE A 50 -2.16 15.00 3.45
N VAL A 51 -2.65 14.75 2.24
CA VAL A 51 -3.93 15.27 1.77
C VAL A 51 -4.90 14.08 1.76
N THR A 52 -5.85 14.09 2.67
CA THR A 52 -6.77 12.98 2.88
C THR A 52 -8.15 13.32 2.33
N LYS A 53 -8.70 12.41 1.54
CA LYS A 53 -10.03 12.51 0.97
C LYS A 53 -10.77 11.21 1.25
N ILE A 54 -11.34 11.13 2.45
CA ILE A 54 -12.04 9.95 2.96
C ILE A 54 -13.47 10.38 3.30
N PRO A 55 -14.51 9.62 2.87
CA PRO A 55 -15.88 9.95 3.23
C PRO A 55 -16.10 9.93 4.73
N ASN A 56 -17.06 10.69 5.20
CA ASN A 56 -17.45 10.69 6.62
C ASN A 56 -18.52 9.64 6.93
N LYS A 57 -18.74 8.72 6.01
CA LYS A 57 -19.72 7.63 6.13
C LYS A 57 -18.97 6.30 6.07
N SER A 58 -19.33 5.38 6.96
CA SER A 58 -18.71 4.05 6.99
C SER A 58 -18.82 3.33 5.65
N MET A 59 -17.75 2.63 5.29
CA MET A 59 -17.69 1.81 4.09
C MET A 59 -17.21 0.41 4.50
N TYR A 60 -18.11 -0.55 4.47
CA TYR A 60 -17.83 -1.90 4.94
C TYR A 60 -17.42 -2.84 3.84
N ILE A 61 -16.37 -3.60 4.11
CA ILE A 61 -15.91 -4.69 3.24
C ILE A 61 -15.74 -5.95 4.07
N TYR A 62 -15.59 -7.08 3.40
CA TYR A 62 -15.29 -8.34 4.05
C TYR A 62 -13.80 -8.64 3.89
N ALA A 63 -13.07 -8.67 4.99
CA ALA A 63 -11.63 -8.85 4.99
C ALA A 63 -11.13 -9.31 6.37
N ASP A 64 -9.89 -9.77 6.42
CA ASP A 64 -9.18 -9.98 7.67
C ASP A 64 -8.56 -8.65 8.09
N GLY A 65 -9.00 -8.09 9.20
CA GLY A 65 -8.59 -6.76 9.64
C GLY A 65 -7.08 -6.63 9.85
N ARG A 66 -6.43 -7.66 10.37
CA ARG A 66 -4.97 -7.65 10.59
C ARG A 66 -4.21 -7.66 9.26
N GLN A 67 -4.64 -8.50 8.33
CA GLN A 67 -3.98 -8.62 7.03
C GLN A 67 -4.25 -7.39 6.16
N LEU A 68 -5.45 -6.83 6.24
CA LEU A 68 -5.78 -5.60 5.55
C LEU A 68 -4.92 -4.44 6.08
N TYR A 69 -4.80 -4.33 7.40
CA TYR A 69 -3.93 -3.33 8.02
C TYR A 69 -2.48 -3.52 7.54
N ARG A 70 -2.01 -4.76 7.48
CA ARG A 70 -0.65 -5.07 7.01
C ARG A 70 -0.44 -4.61 5.57
N SER A 71 -1.43 -4.81 4.70
CA SER A 71 -1.38 -4.32 3.32
C SER A 71 -1.27 -2.80 3.27
N LEU A 72 -2.12 -2.11 4.04
CA LEU A 72 -2.11 -0.64 4.09
C LEU A 72 -0.80 -0.12 4.68
N GLU A 73 -0.32 -0.74 5.76
CA GLU A 73 0.95 -0.37 6.38
C GLU A 73 2.10 -0.42 5.38
N ASN A 74 2.13 -1.44 4.54
CA ASN A 74 3.15 -1.56 3.50
C ASN A 74 3.08 -0.42 2.48
N LEU A 75 1.87 -0.01 2.10
CA LEU A 75 1.70 1.09 1.15
C LEU A 75 2.07 2.44 1.77
N TYR A 76 1.67 2.67 3.01
CA TYR A 76 2.04 3.90 3.73
C TYR A 76 3.56 3.95 3.97
N THR A 77 4.17 2.84 4.34
CA THR A 77 5.62 2.73 4.52
C THR A 77 6.34 3.06 3.22
N ASN A 78 5.86 2.52 2.10
CA ASN A 78 6.42 2.78 0.79
C ASN A 78 6.39 4.28 0.46
N ALA A 79 5.26 4.93 0.68
CA ALA A 79 5.14 6.37 0.45
C ALA A 79 6.07 7.17 1.38
N ALA A 80 6.15 6.79 2.66
CA ALA A 80 7.02 7.48 3.62
C ALA A 80 8.50 7.38 3.25
N LYS A 81 8.92 6.27 2.64
CA LYS A 81 10.32 6.06 2.26
C LYS A 81 10.69 6.71 0.94
N TYR A 82 9.83 6.62 -0.06
CA TYR A 82 10.19 6.93 -1.44
C TYR A 82 9.63 8.24 -1.96
N ALA A 83 8.71 8.88 -1.25
CA ALA A 83 8.20 10.18 -1.65
C ALA A 83 9.30 11.25 -1.59
N LEU A 84 9.26 12.17 -2.55
CA LEU A 84 10.14 13.33 -2.56
C LEU A 84 9.81 14.22 -1.36
N GLU A 85 10.81 14.61 -0.58
CA GLU A 85 10.60 15.50 0.57
C GLU A 85 9.97 16.83 0.15
N ASN A 86 9.22 17.43 1.06
CA ASN A 86 8.54 18.71 0.84
C ASN A 86 7.43 18.63 -0.22
N THR A 87 6.84 17.45 -0.41
CA THR A 87 5.72 17.26 -1.33
C THR A 87 4.49 16.75 -0.59
N ARG A 88 3.44 16.47 -1.34
CA ARG A 88 2.18 15.97 -0.80
C ARG A 88 2.02 14.49 -1.09
N VAL A 89 1.42 13.79 -0.14
CA VAL A 89 0.96 12.40 -0.32
C VAL A 89 -0.56 12.43 -0.28
N TYR A 90 -1.19 11.90 -1.31
CA TYR A 90 -2.65 11.92 -1.45
C TYR A 90 -3.22 10.56 -1.06
N VAL A 91 -4.12 10.56 -0.10
CA VAL A 91 -4.82 9.36 0.36
C VAL A 91 -6.31 9.55 0.10
N GLU A 92 -6.88 8.67 -0.68
CA GLU A 92 -8.27 8.76 -1.08
C GLU A 92 -8.99 7.42 -0.92
N LEU A 93 -10.21 7.48 -0.41
CA LEU A 93 -11.13 6.34 -0.40
C LEU A 93 -12.42 6.79 -1.06
N SER A 94 -12.89 6.04 -2.03
CA SER A 94 -14.12 6.35 -2.75
C SER A 94 -14.98 5.11 -2.95
N ASN A 95 -16.27 5.33 -3.17
CA ASN A 95 -17.20 4.30 -3.59
C ASN A 95 -17.38 4.43 -5.10
N ASN A 96 -16.92 3.44 -5.83
CA ASN A 96 -17.04 3.39 -7.26
C ASN A 96 -17.78 2.12 -7.65
N ASP A 97 -19.04 2.26 -8.02
CA ASP A 97 -19.91 1.15 -8.44
C ASP A 97 -19.95 0.01 -7.39
N ASN A 98 -20.22 0.40 -6.15
CA ASN A 98 -20.30 -0.49 -4.98
C ASN A 98 -18.96 -1.17 -4.64
N LYS A 99 -17.86 -0.54 -5.00
CA LYS A 99 -16.53 -0.99 -4.62
C LYS A 99 -15.84 0.08 -3.80
N ALA A 100 -15.20 -0.33 -2.72
CA ALA A 100 -14.36 0.55 -1.93
C ALA A 100 -13.00 0.64 -2.62
N VAL A 101 -12.65 1.81 -3.11
CA VAL A 101 -11.40 2.03 -3.85
C VAL A 101 -10.50 2.94 -3.03
N PHE A 102 -9.42 2.38 -2.52
CA PHE A 102 -8.38 3.11 -1.80
C PHE A 102 -7.23 3.41 -2.74
N THR A 103 -6.75 4.65 -2.72
CA THR A 103 -5.62 5.08 -3.54
C THR A 103 -4.66 5.89 -2.69
N ILE A 104 -3.37 5.59 -2.81
CA ILE A 104 -2.31 6.41 -2.22
C ILE A 104 -1.36 6.83 -3.34
N LYS A 105 -1.08 8.14 -3.42
CA LYS A 105 -0.26 8.73 -4.47
C LYS A 105 0.86 9.57 -3.88
N ASN A 106 2.05 9.46 -4.44
CA ASN A 106 3.16 10.32 -4.05
C ASN A 106 4.06 10.60 -5.25
N VAL A 107 4.76 11.73 -5.18
CA VAL A 107 5.84 12.04 -6.11
C VAL A 107 7.07 11.28 -5.64
N SER A 108 7.65 10.46 -6.51
CA SER A 108 8.83 9.69 -6.18
C SER A 108 10.08 10.55 -6.28
N LYS A 109 11.00 10.40 -5.32
CA LYS A 109 12.27 11.12 -5.34
C LYS A 109 13.23 10.59 -6.39
N ASN A 110 12.98 9.42 -6.94
CA ASN A 110 13.77 8.83 -8.01
C ASN A 110 12.89 8.61 -9.23
N GLU A 111 13.49 8.73 -10.42
CA GLU A 111 12.81 8.36 -11.63
C GLU A 111 12.41 6.89 -11.58
N LEU A 112 11.19 6.58 -12.01
CA LEU A 112 10.67 5.22 -12.00
C LEU A 112 10.73 4.63 -13.40
N ASP A 113 11.15 3.36 -13.49
CA ASP A 113 11.11 2.63 -14.74
C ASP A 113 9.65 2.34 -15.11
N ILE A 114 9.27 2.76 -16.31
CA ILE A 114 7.90 2.65 -16.79
C ILE A 114 7.80 1.57 -17.85
N VAL A 115 6.83 0.67 -17.70
CA VAL A 115 6.45 -0.28 -18.73
C VAL A 115 5.53 0.45 -19.72
N SER A 116 5.45 -0.03 -20.94
CA SER A 116 4.85 0.64 -22.09
C SER A 116 3.46 1.27 -21.92
N ASP A 117 2.68 0.81 -20.97
CA ASP A 117 1.33 1.33 -20.71
C ASP A 117 1.24 2.13 -19.41
N GLY A 118 2.37 2.50 -18.81
CA GLY A 118 2.42 3.20 -17.54
C GLY A 118 2.24 2.30 -16.33
N LYS A 119 1.98 1.03 -16.53
CA LYS A 119 1.85 0.06 -15.46
C LYS A 119 3.18 -0.65 -15.24
N VAL A 120 3.58 -0.75 -13.98
CA VAL A 120 4.83 -1.39 -13.60
C VAL A 120 4.55 -2.41 -12.52
N ASP A 121 5.12 -3.60 -12.67
CA ASP A 121 5.03 -4.59 -11.61
C ASP A 121 6.16 -4.39 -10.59
N LEU A 122 5.98 -3.42 -9.71
CA LEU A 122 6.91 -3.14 -8.62
C LEU A 122 6.65 -4.03 -7.41
N THR A 123 5.75 -5.01 -7.56
CA THR A 123 5.43 -5.97 -6.49
C THR A 123 6.28 -7.22 -6.56
N GLU A 124 7.06 -7.41 -7.62
CA GLU A 124 7.94 -8.56 -7.74
C GLU A 124 9.01 -8.52 -6.65
N ARG A 125 9.43 -9.72 -6.25
CA ARG A 125 10.42 -9.87 -5.18
C ARG A 125 11.73 -9.24 -5.61
N PHE A 126 12.30 -8.45 -4.68
CA PHE A 126 13.60 -7.81 -4.86
C PHE A 126 13.65 -6.75 -5.97
N VAL A 127 12.51 -6.27 -6.45
CA VAL A 127 12.48 -5.16 -7.38
C VAL A 127 12.88 -3.89 -6.64
N ARG A 128 14.13 -3.50 -6.80
CA ARG A 128 14.69 -2.29 -6.17
C ARG A 128 15.63 -1.65 -7.18
N GLY A 129 15.46 -0.36 -7.40
CA GLY A 129 16.44 0.42 -8.16
C GLY A 129 17.78 0.44 -7.44
N GLU A 130 18.88 0.59 -8.17
CA GLU A 130 20.21 0.63 -7.56
C GLU A 130 20.32 1.70 -6.48
N LYS A 131 19.71 2.85 -6.70
CA LYS A 131 19.71 3.96 -5.74
C LYS A 131 18.94 3.66 -4.47
N SER A 132 18.01 2.72 -4.51
CA SER A 132 17.22 2.35 -3.35
C SER A 132 17.84 1.23 -2.51
N ARG A 133 18.93 0.64 -2.97
CA ARG A 133 19.64 -0.42 -2.23
C ARG A 133 20.15 0.04 -0.88
N THR A 134 20.42 1.34 -0.73
CA THR A 134 20.88 1.92 0.53
C THR A 134 19.72 2.29 1.46
N THR A 135 18.48 2.20 0.98
CA THR A 135 17.29 2.51 1.77
C THR A 135 16.92 1.31 2.63
N GLU A 136 16.59 1.56 3.90
CA GLU A 136 16.14 0.50 4.80
C GLU A 136 14.87 -0.16 4.28
N GLY A 137 14.79 -1.47 4.44
CA GLY A 137 13.64 -2.27 4.08
C GLY A 137 14.02 -3.47 3.23
N SER A 138 13.12 -4.41 3.12
CA SER A 138 13.34 -5.68 2.44
C SER A 138 13.18 -5.60 0.93
N GLY A 139 12.46 -4.61 0.42
CA GLY A 139 12.04 -4.55 -0.97
C GLY A 139 10.85 -5.46 -1.29
N LEU A 140 10.24 -6.06 -0.27
CA LEU A 140 9.11 -6.99 -0.43
C LEU A 140 7.75 -6.39 -0.03
N GLY A 141 7.72 -5.15 0.46
CA GLY A 141 6.49 -4.53 0.98
C GLY A 141 5.35 -4.49 -0.03
N LEU A 142 5.64 -4.09 -1.27
CA LEU A 142 4.62 -4.04 -2.31
C LEU A 142 4.13 -5.43 -2.70
N SER A 143 5.04 -6.40 -2.74
CA SER A 143 4.70 -7.79 -3.02
C SER A 143 3.77 -8.36 -1.94
N ILE A 144 4.06 -8.08 -0.68
CA ILE A 144 3.23 -8.50 0.44
C ILE A 144 1.84 -7.86 0.34
N ALA A 145 1.78 -6.55 0.09
CA ALA A 145 0.51 -5.84 -0.05
C ALA A 145 -0.35 -6.42 -1.19
N LYS A 146 0.25 -6.70 -2.34
CA LYS A 146 -0.44 -7.30 -3.48
C LYS A 146 -0.98 -8.69 -3.13
N ASN A 147 -0.13 -9.53 -2.56
CA ASN A 147 -0.50 -10.91 -2.29
C ASN A 147 -1.59 -11.02 -1.22
N LEU A 148 -1.51 -10.20 -0.18
CA LEU A 148 -2.55 -10.16 0.85
C LEU A 148 -3.89 -9.65 0.29
N THR A 149 -3.84 -8.61 -0.52
CA THR A 149 -5.04 -8.07 -1.17
C THR A 149 -5.71 -9.13 -2.04
N THR A 150 -4.93 -9.80 -2.88
CA THR A 150 -5.42 -10.86 -3.77
C THR A 150 -5.98 -12.03 -2.97
N LEU A 151 -5.29 -12.44 -1.91
CA LEU A 151 -5.71 -13.55 -1.07
C LEU A 151 -7.08 -13.28 -0.41
N MET A 152 -7.36 -12.02 -0.09
CA MET A 152 -8.64 -11.62 0.50
C MET A 152 -9.71 -11.27 -0.53
N GLY A 153 -9.45 -11.53 -1.82
CA GLY A 153 -10.43 -11.30 -2.88
C GLY A 153 -10.47 -9.87 -3.42
N GLY A 154 -9.53 -9.04 -3.03
CA GLY A 154 -9.42 -7.68 -3.54
C GLY A 154 -8.58 -7.59 -4.81
N LYS A 155 -8.52 -6.39 -5.36
CA LYS A 155 -7.71 -6.09 -6.54
C LYS A 155 -6.63 -5.08 -6.16
N PHE A 156 -5.41 -5.33 -6.59
CA PHE A 156 -4.26 -4.48 -6.34
C PHE A 156 -3.68 -3.99 -7.66
N GLU A 157 -3.37 -2.70 -7.75
CA GLU A 157 -2.82 -2.14 -8.97
C GLU A 157 -1.81 -1.04 -8.64
N ILE A 158 -0.74 -0.97 -9.43
CA ILE A 158 0.25 0.09 -9.36
C ILE A 158 0.33 0.76 -10.71
N ASN A 159 0.25 2.08 -10.72
CA ASN A 159 0.45 2.89 -11.90
C ASN A 159 1.56 3.90 -11.65
N VAL A 160 2.32 4.18 -12.69
CA VAL A 160 3.38 5.18 -12.67
C VAL A 160 3.13 6.17 -13.81
N ASP A 161 3.10 7.46 -13.48
CA ASP A 161 2.96 8.52 -14.47
C ASP A 161 4.09 9.53 -14.22
N GLY A 162 5.17 9.42 -15.01
CA GLY A 162 6.39 10.16 -14.77
C GLY A 162 7.01 9.77 -13.43
N ASP A 163 7.11 10.72 -12.53
CA ASP A 163 7.57 10.47 -11.15
C ASP A 163 6.41 10.34 -10.14
N LEU A 164 5.18 10.26 -10.63
CA LEU A 164 4.01 10.05 -9.79
C LEU A 164 3.76 8.55 -9.63
N PHE A 165 3.84 8.06 -8.41
CA PHE A 165 3.56 6.68 -8.04
C PHE A 165 2.15 6.58 -7.46
N ILE A 166 1.36 5.63 -7.96
CA ILE A 166 -0.03 5.45 -7.54
C ILE A 166 -0.27 3.97 -7.22
N ALA A 167 -0.67 3.69 -5.98
CA ALA A 167 -1.08 2.35 -5.57
C ALA A 167 -2.57 2.35 -5.25
N THR A 168 -3.28 1.36 -5.77
CA THR A 168 -4.73 1.24 -5.62
C THR A 168 -5.11 -0.14 -5.08
N ILE A 169 -5.98 -0.17 -4.08
CA ILE A 169 -6.60 -1.39 -3.56
C ILE A 169 -8.10 -1.24 -3.71
N GLU A 170 -8.74 -2.29 -4.18
CA GLU A 170 -10.17 -2.29 -4.43
C GLU A 170 -10.82 -3.54 -3.83
N TYR A 171 -11.93 -3.35 -3.12
CA TYR A 171 -12.73 -4.43 -2.55
C TYR A 171 -14.21 -4.21 -2.81
N GLU A 172 -14.94 -5.29 -3.03
CA GLU A 172 -16.41 -5.22 -3.08
C GLU A 172 -16.94 -4.77 -1.72
N MET A 173 -17.91 -3.87 -1.72
CA MET A 173 -18.60 -3.46 -0.49
C MET A 173 -19.71 -4.44 -0.14
N ILE A 174 -19.91 -4.63 1.14
CA ILE A 174 -21.06 -5.41 1.63
C ILE A 174 -22.28 -4.54 1.87
#